data_914314609ff0d73c2f67ebef644d7c7d
#
_entry.id   914314609ff0d73c2f67ebef644d7c7d
#
_cell.length_a   1.000
_cell.length_b   1.000
_cell.length_c   1.000
_cell.angle_alpha   90.00
_cell.angle_beta   90.00
_cell.angle_gamma   90.00
#
_symmetry.space_group_name_H-M   'P 1'
#
loop_
_entity.id
_entity.type
_entity.pdbx_description
1 polymer ?
#
loop_
_entity_poly.entity_id
_entity_poly.type
_entity_poly.pdbx_seq_one_letter_code
_entity_poly.pdbx_strand_id
1 'polypeptide(L)'
;MASVKQIHSALAFVAREAECVGEGDALVTKTPGVAVSVRTADCFPILLADPETRAVAAIHAGWRGTAAGVVGSSLDRMRSDFGTDPRNVYAAIGPGIGPCCYQVGVEVARQFGMTEAGNLDLAVENKNQLIAAGLQPDKIERVGGCTFCHPALFFSWRRDHDRAGRMISFIRVAAR
;
A
#
# COMPACT_ATOMS: atom_id res chain seq x y z
N MET A 1 12.67 10.27 -7.81
CA MET A 1 11.68 9.36 -7.22
C MET A 1 10.30 9.89 -7.59
N ALA A 2 9.47 9.05 -8.17
CA ALA A 2 8.11 9.41 -8.53
C ALA A 2 7.20 9.34 -7.29
N SER A 3 6.21 10.22 -7.25
CA SER A 3 5.22 10.33 -6.16
C SER A 3 3.85 10.66 -6.70
N VAL A 4 2.83 10.55 -5.85
CA VAL A 4 1.48 11.05 -6.07
C VAL A 4 1.05 11.95 -4.92
N LYS A 5 0.11 12.85 -5.18
CA LYS A 5 -0.65 13.52 -4.11
C LYS A 5 -1.71 12.53 -3.61
N GLN A 6 -1.44 11.92 -2.47
CA GLN A 6 -2.29 10.88 -1.88
C GLN A 6 -3.61 11.47 -1.39
N ILE A 7 -4.72 10.87 -1.83
CA ILE A 7 -6.10 11.33 -1.56
C ILE A 7 -6.98 10.22 -0.98
N HIS A 8 -6.39 9.08 -0.57
CA HIS A 8 -7.06 7.89 -0.04
C HIS A 8 -8.04 7.25 -1.04
N SER A 9 -7.68 7.23 -2.31
CA SER A 9 -8.42 6.65 -3.43
C SER A 9 -7.94 5.24 -3.78
N ALA A 10 -8.52 4.66 -4.85
CA ALA A 10 -8.03 3.45 -5.50
C ALA A 10 -7.29 3.76 -6.84
N LEU A 11 -6.90 5.01 -7.08
CA LEU A 11 -6.27 5.40 -8.34
C LEU A 11 -4.79 5.00 -8.37
N ALA A 12 -4.40 4.26 -9.42
CA ALA A 12 -3.04 3.83 -9.69
C ALA A 12 -2.52 4.42 -11.01
N PHE A 13 -1.33 4.99 -10.99
CA PHE A 13 -0.70 5.63 -12.14
C PHE A 13 0.59 4.94 -12.56
N VAL A 14 0.91 5.02 -13.86
CA VAL A 14 2.21 4.61 -14.37
C VAL A 14 3.20 5.77 -14.24
N ALA A 15 4.31 5.52 -13.55
CA ALA A 15 5.43 6.45 -13.49
C ALA A 15 6.50 6.10 -14.53
N ARG A 16 6.91 7.07 -15.34
CA ARG A 16 7.97 6.93 -16.34
C ARG A 16 9.23 7.69 -15.99
N GLU A 17 9.11 8.69 -15.13
CA GLU A 17 10.19 9.54 -14.64
C GLU A 17 9.97 9.95 -13.17
N ALA A 18 10.91 10.68 -12.61
CA ALA A 18 10.89 11.09 -11.20
C ALA A 18 10.11 12.41 -11.04
N GLU A 19 8.78 12.32 -11.02
CA GLU A 19 7.87 13.45 -10.91
C GLU A 19 6.69 13.18 -9.97
N CYS A 20 5.86 14.19 -9.72
CA CYS A 20 4.54 14.02 -9.13
C CYS A 20 3.53 13.75 -10.25
N VAL A 21 3.06 12.50 -10.35
CA VAL A 21 2.27 12.04 -11.51
C VAL A 21 0.81 12.54 -11.47
N GLY A 22 0.29 12.86 -10.28
CA GLY A 22 -1.10 13.32 -10.13
C GLY A 22 -1.69 13.02 -8.76
N GLU A 23 -3.02 13.08 -8.65
CA GLU A 23 -3.77 12.76 -7.43
C GLU A 23 -4.18 11.28 -7.45
N GLY A 24 -3.65 10.48 -6.51
CA GLY A 24 -3.94 9.05 -6.40
C GLY A 24 -3.15 8.41 -5.26
N ASP A 25 -3.22 7.09 -5.15
CA ASP A 25 -2.67 6.39 -3.99
C ASP A 25 -1.77 5.22 -4.35
N ALA A 26 -1.52 4.99 -5.64
CA ALA A 26 -0.57 3.99 -6.08
C ALA A 26 0.21 4.44 -7.32
N LEU A 27 1.43 3.96 -7.41
CA LEU A 27 2.32 4.12 -8.55
C LEU A 27 2.86 2.77 -8.98
N VAL A 28 2.89 2.53 -10.29
CA VAL A 28 3.52 1.37 -10.90
C VAL A 28 4.57 1.80 -11.92
N THR A 29 5.64 1.06 -12.06
CA THR A 29 6.68 1.31 -13.09
C THR A 29 7.43 0.04 -13.45
N LYS A 30 7.97 0.00 -14.67
CA LYS A 30 9.04 -0.94 -15.06
C LYS A 30 10.27 -0.22 -15.62
N THR A 31 10.30 1.10 -15.51
CA THR A 31 11.40 1.92 -16.04
C THR A 31 12.64 1.77 -15.16
N PRO A 32 13.79 1.30 -15.70
CA PRO A 32 15.02 1.18 -14.93
C PRO A 32 15.45 2.52 -14.31
N GLY A 33 15.86 2.47 -13.04
CA GLY A 33 16.29 3.65 -12.31
C GLY A 33 15.18 4.51 -11.71
N VAL A 34 13.94 4.38 -12.20
CA VAL A 34 12.79 5.08 -11.60
C VAL A 34 12.37 4.40 -10.31
N ALA A 35 12.33 5.16 -9.23
CA ALA A 35 11.76 4.73 -7.95
C ALA A 35 10.36 5.29 -7.80
N VAL A 36 9.41 4.46 -7.36
CA VAL A 36 8.04 4.84 -6.98
C VAL A 36 7.90 4.82 -5.47
N SER A 37 7.15 5.77 -4.90
CA SER A 37 7.07 5.94 -3.45
C SER A 37 5.71 6.37 -2.96
N VAL A 38 5.43 6.01 -1.69
CA VAL A 38 4.29 6.50 -0.92
C VAL A 38 4.73 6.96 0.47
N ARG A 39 3.93 7.83 1.07
CA ARG A 39 4.16 8.41 2.40
C ARG A 39 3.06 7.95 3.34
N THR A 40 3.44 7.47 4.52
CA THR A 40 2.49 6.92 5.49
C THR A 40 2.74 7.40 6.91
N ALA A 41 1.67 7.43 7.69
CA ALA A 41 1.64 7.46 9.14
C ALA A 41 0.30 6.78 9.52
N ASP A 42 0.36 5.52 9.92
CA ASP A 42 -0.72 4.57 10.20
C ASP A 42 -1.30 3.80 9.00
N CYS A 43 -1.51 4.43 7.84
CA CYS A 43 -1.88 3.69 6.62
C CYS A 43 -0.76 2.73 6.21
N PHE A 44 -1.10 1.60 5.60
CA PHE A 44 -0.12 0.60 5.20
C PHE A 44 0.53 0.97 3.86
N PRO A 45 1.86 1.05 3.77
CA PRO A 45 2.55 1.01 2.50
C PRO A 45 2.60 -0.44 2.02
N ILE A 46 2.28 -0.69 0.75
CA ILE A 46 2.43 -2.01 0.13
C ILE A 46 3.34 -1.85 -1.07
N LEU A 47 4.41 -2.64 -1.09
CA LEU A 47 5.35 -2.69 -2.21
C LEU A 47 5.18 -4.00 -2.95
N LEU A 48 5.06 -3.93 -4.27
CA LEU A 48 4.93 -5.09 -5.15
C LEU A 48 6.14 -5.18 -6.09
N ALA A 49 6.59 -6.40 -6.36
CA ALA A 49 7.64 -6.68 -7.32
C ALA A 49 7.30 -7.92 -8.16
N ASP A 50 7.31 -7.76 -9.47
CA ASP A 50 7.24 -8.86 -10.43
C ASP A 50 8.64 -9.05 -11.05
N PRO A 51 9.37 -10.12 -10.70
CA PRO A 51 10.70 -10.36 -11.23
C PRO A 51 10.71 -10.72 -12.73
N GLU A 52 9.61 -11.27 -13.27
CA GLU A 52 9.50 -11.67 -14.67
C GLU A 52 9.39 -10.45 -15.60
N THR A 53 8.45 -9.55 -15.31
CA THR A 53 8.26 -8.33 -16.10
C THR A 53 9.16 -7.18 -15.64
N ARG A 54 9.77 -7.32 -14.44
CA ARG A 54 10.52 -6.28 -13.72
C ARG A 54 9.64 -5.08 -13.34
N ALA A 55 8.34 -5.24 -13.33
CA ALA A 55 7.42 -4.21 -12.87
C ALA A 55 7.41 -4.14 -11.34
N VAL A 56 7.31 -2.93 -10.80
CA VAL A 56 7.20 -2.67 -9.36
C VAL A 56 6.06 -1.70 -9.08
N ALA A 57 5.52 -1.76 -7.86
CA ALA A 57 4.51 -0.81 -7.40
C ALA A 57 4.76 -0.34 -5.97
N ALA A 58 4.34 0.88 -5.66
CA ALA A 58 4.20 1.41 -4.31
C ALA A 58 2.76 1.88 -4.12
N ILE A 59 2.09 1.37 -3.07
CA ILE A 59 0.66 1.55 -2.80
C ILE A 59 0.49 2.15 -1.41
N HIS A 60 -0.32 3.19 -1.29
CA HIS A 60 -0.78 3.74 -0.03
C HIS A 60 -2.16 3.15 0.30
N ALA A 61 -2.21 2.22 1.25
CA ALA A 61 -3.42 1.51 1.63
C ALA A 61 -3.93 2.00 2.99
N GLY A 62 -4.65 3.11 3.00
CA GLY A 62 -5.51 3.53 4.09
C GLY A 62 -6.88 2.85 4.00
N TRP A 63 -7.74 2.94 5.03
CA TRP A 63 -9.02 2.23 5.04
C TRP A 63 -9.92 2.57 3.82
N ARG A 64 -9.96 3.84 3.38
CA ARG A 64 -10.73 4.23 2.19
C ARG A 64 -10.20 3.60 0.92
N GLY A 65 -8.89 3.67 0.71
CA GLY A 65 -8.24 3.05 -0.45
C GLY A 65 -8.40 1.52 -0.43
N THR A 66 -8.25 0.89 0.72
CA THR A 66 -8.46 -0.56 0.88
C THR A 66 -9.91 -0.93 0.59
N ALA A 67 -10.90 -0.23 1.17
CA ALA A 67 -12.31 -0.47 0.90
C ALA A 67 -12.67 -0.25 -0.59
N ALA A 68 -12.02 0.70 -1.24
CA ALA A 68 -12.18 0.97 -2.67
C ALA A 68 -11.36 0.04 -3.59
N GLY A 69 -10.55 -0.89 -3.05
CA GLY A 69 -9.80 -1.87 -3.82
C GLY A 69 -8.50 -1.36 -4.43
N VAL A 70 -7.75 -0.46 -3.76
CA VAL A 70 -6.50 0.10 -4.28
C VAL A 70 -5.45 -0.96 -4.63
N VAL A 71 -5.42 -2.07 -3.90
CA VAL A 71 -4.53 -3.20 -4.17
C VAL A 71 -4.87 -3.86 -5.51
N GLY A 72 -6.15 -4.18 -5.73
CA GLY A 72 -6.65 -4.75 -6.99
C GLY A 72 -6.38 -3.83 -8.17
N SER A 73 -6.72 -2.55 -8.05
CA SER A 73 -6.48 -1.54 -9.10
C SER A 73 -4.99 -1.43 -9.47
N SER A 74 -4.10 -1.56 -8.48
CA SER A 74 -2.65 -1.52 -8.74
C SER A 74 -2.16 -2.75 -9.50
N LEU A 75 -2.65 -3.94 -9.16
CA LEU A 75 -2.33 -5.18 -9.87
C LEU A 75 -2.91 -5.20 -11.28
N ASP A 76 -4.14 -4.72 -11.46
CA ASP A 76 -4.76 -4.56 -12.78
C ASP A 76 -3.96 -3.59 -13.66
N ARG A 77 -3.43 -2.52 -13.06
CA ARG A 77 -2.54 -1.58 -13.73
C ARG A 77 -1.22 -2.25 -14.16
N MET A 78 -0.60 -3.03 -13.27
CA MET A 78 0.61 -3.81 -13.60
C MET A 78 0.34 -4.83 -14.71
N ARG A 79 -0.82 -5.50 -14.65
CA ARG A 79 -1.23 -6.48 -15.68
C ARG A 79 -1.44 -5.80 -17.03
N SER A 80 -2.22 -4.73 -17.08
CA SER A 80 -2.60 -4.06 -18.34
C SER A 80 -1.42 -3.37 -19.04
N ASP A 81 -0.54 -2.72 -18.28
CA ASP A 81 0.56 -1.93 -18.85
C ASP A 81 1.85 -2.74 -19.05
N PHE A 82 2.06 -3.80 -18.25
CA PHE A 82 3.34 -4.52 -18.23
C PHE A 82 3.22 -6.02 -18.48
N GLY A 83 2.00 -6.58 -18.50
CA GLY A 83 1.78 -8.01 -18.68
C GLY A 83 2.07 -8.84 -17.43
N THR A 84 2.08 -8.21 -16.24
CA THR A 84 2.32 -8.88 -14.95
C THR A 84 1.30 -9.99 -14.70
N ASP A 85 1.78 -11.19 -14.36
CA ASP A 85 0.96 -12.26 -13.80
C ASP A 85 1.02 -12.18 -12.26
N PRO A 86 -0.11 -11.99 -11.57
CA PRO A 86 -0.12 -11.91 -10.11
C PRO A 86 0.52 -13.09 -9.39
N ARG A 87 0.56 -14.28 -10.01
CA ARG A 87 1.23 -15.47 -9.45
C ARG A 87 2.75 -15.30 -9.32
N ASN A 88 3.34 -14.38 -10.09
CA ASN A 88 4.78 -14.09 -10.04
C ASN A 88 5.13 -12.96 -9.10
N VAL A 89 4.13 -12.20 -8.59
CA VAL A 89 4.34 -11.00 -7.79
C VAL A 89 4.68 -11.36 -6.35
N TYR A 90 5.70 -10.70 -5.82
CA TYR A 90 6.03 -10.63 -4.40
C TYR A 90 5.46 -9.35 -3.81
N ALA A 91 4.94 -9.43 -2.58
CA ALA A 91 4.36 -8.30 -1.87
C ALA A 91 4.96 -8.15 -0.48
N ALA A 92 5.34 -6.91 -0.12
CA ALA A 92 5.69 -6.53 1.24
C ALA A 92 4.67 -5.53 1.76
N ILE A 93 3.95 -5.90 2.84
CA ILE A 93 3.06 -5.00 3.59
C ILE A 93 3.90 -4.39 4.71
N GLY A 94 4.20 -3.11 4.61
CA GLY A 94 5.05 -2.40 5.57
C GLY A 94 4.35 -2.02 6.88
N PRO A 95 4.99 -1.22 7.75
CA PRO A 95 4.43 -0.84 9.04
C PRO A 95 3.18 0.04 8.88
N GLY A 96 2.16 -0.24 9.70
CA GLY A 96 0.92 0.52 9.78
C GLY A 96 0.29 0.37 11.15
N ILE A 97 -0.85 1.01 11.39
CA ILE A 97 -1.53 0.88 12.67
C ILE A 97 -2.14 -0.52 12.80
N GLY A 98 -1.73 -1.26 13.83
CA GLY A 98 -2.23 -2.62 14.07
C GLY A 98 -3.60 -2.64 14.74
N PRO A 99 -4.29 -3.81 14.75
CA PRO A 99 -5.59 -3.95 15.38
C PRO A 99 -5.59 -3.64 16.89
N CYS A 100 -4.44 -3.75 17.55
CA CYS A 100 -4.28 -3.36 18.95
C CYS A 100 -4.59 -1.87 19.22
N CYS A 101 -4.51 -1.01 18.19
CA CYS A 101 -4.68 0.45 18.30
C CYS A 101 -5.65 1.03 17.26
N TYR A 102 -6.12 0.22 16.30
CA TYR A 102 -6.97 0.70 15.22
C TYR A 102 -8.44 0.42 15.49
N GLN A 103 -8.97 1.05 16.53
CA GLN A 103 -10.40 1.08 16.76
C GLN A 103 -11.09 1.99 15.75
N VAL A 104 -12.15 1.51 15.12
CA VAL A 104 -12.93 2.20 14.09
C VAL A 104 -14.41 2.26 14.46
N GLY A 105 -15.09 3.31 14.00
CA GLY A 105 -16.55 3.43 14.12
C GLY A 105 -17.30 2.48 13.18
N VAL A 106 -18.61 2.36 13.39
CA VAL A 106 -19.46 1.42 12.65
C VAL A 106 -19.48 1.71 11.14
N GLU A 107 -19.34 2.96 10.73
CA GLU A 107 -19.32 3.36 9.33
C GLU A 107 -18.09 2.81 8.58
N VAL A 108 -16.94 2.74 9.22
CA VAL A 108 -15.72 2.11 8.68
C VAL A 108 -15.82 0.59 8.79
N ALA A 109 -16.24 0.08 9.95
CA ALA A 109 -16.38 -1.34 10.24
C ALA A 109 -17.24 -2.06 9.19
N ARG A 110 -18.36 -1.45 8.78
CA ARG A 110 -19.27 -2.00 7.75
C ARG A 110 -18.62 -2.18 6.38
N GLN A 111 -17.62 -1.35 6.02
CA GLN A 111 -16.88 -1.50 4.76
C GLN A 111 -16.05 -2.80 4.70
N PHE A 112 -15.80 -3.40 5.87
CA PHE A 112 -15.02 -4.63 6.04
C PHE A 112 -15.85 -5.79 6.60
N GLY A 113 -17.20 -5.74 6.45
CA GLY A 113 -18.10 -6.82 6.84
C GLY A 113 -18.33 -6.95 8.35
N MET A 114 -17.86 -6.00 9.15
CA MET A 114 -18.13 -5.96 10.60
C MET A 114 -19.51 -5.33 10.85
N THR A 115 -20.23 -5.82 11.83
CA THR A 115 -21.58 -5.32 12.19
C THR A 115 -21.55 -4.16 13.17
N GLU A 116 -20.48 -4.05 13.95
CA GLU A 116 -20.31 -3.08 15.04
C GLU A 116 -18.94 -2.40 14.96
N ALA A 117 -18.81 -1.30 15.69
CA ALA A 117 -17.52 -0.65 15.91
C ALA A 117 -16.55 -1.62 16.60
N GLY A 118 -15.28 -1.58 16.21
CA GLY A 118 -14.31 -2.52 16.78
C GLY A 118 -12.89 -2.28 16.25
N ASN A 119 -12.02 -3.21 16.56
CA ASN A 119 -10.63 -3.17 16.13
C ASN A 119 -10.47 -3.81 14.74
N LEU A 120 -10.02 -3.04 13.77
CA LEU A 120 -9.81 -3.48 12.39
C LEU A 120 -8.35 -3.87 12.16
N ASP A 121 -8.10 -5.07 11.63
CA ASP A 121 -6.78 -5.44 11.09
C ASP A 121 -6.72 -5.16 9.58
N LEU A 122 -6.39 -3.91 9.25
CA LEU A 122 -6.29 -3.47 7.86
C LEU A 122 -5.15 -4.16 7.09
N ALA A 123 -4.13 -4.71 7.78
CA ALA A 123 -3.08 -5.48 7.11
C ALA A 123 -3.62 -6.83 6.64
N VAL A 124 -4.49 -7.48 7.41
CA VAL A 124 -5.17 -8.73 7.02
C VAL A 124 -6.08 -8.47 5.84
N GLU A 125 -6.85 -7.38 5.85
CA GLU A 125 -7.72 -7.02 4.73
C GLU A 125 -6.95 -6.82 3.43
N ASN A 126 -5.82 -6.09 3.49
CA ASN A 126 -4.96 -5.91 2.31
C ASN A 126 -4.33 -7.23 1.85
N LYS A 127 -3.91 -8.10 2.78
CA LYS A 127 -3.41 -9.44 2.45
C LYS A 127 -4.46 -10.28 1.73
N ASN A 128 -5.70 -10.25 2.23
CA ASN A 128 -6.83 -10.97 1.61
C ASN A 128 -7.10 -10.46 0.19
N GLN A 129 -7.02 -9.15 -0.03
CA GLN A 129 -7.16 -8.55 -1.37
C GLN A 129 -6.03 -8.98 -2.32
N LEU A 130 -4.78 -9.05 -1.85
CA LEU A 130 -3.65 -9.56 -2.64
C LEU A 130 -3.89 -11.00 -3.06
N ILE A 131 -4.33 -11.86 -2.14
CA ILE A 131 -4.64 -13.27 -2.43
C ILE A 131 -5.81 -13.37 -3.41
N ALA A 132 -6.88 -12.62 -3.19
CA ALA A 132 -8.05 -12.60 -4.08
C ALA A 132 -7.69 -12.12 -5.50
N ALA A 133 -6.69 -11.24 -5.64
CA ALA A 133 -6.16 -10.79 -6.93
C ALA A 133 -5.18 -11.78 -7.60
N GLY A 134 -4.89 -12.92 -6.93
CA GLY A 134 -4.12 -14.03 -7.50
C GLY A 134 -2.69 -14.17 -7.01
N LEU A 135 -2.24 -13.39 -6.01
CA LEU A 135 -0.93 -13.60 -5.41
C LEU A 135 -0.91 -14.89 -4.57
N GLN A 136 0.22 -15.56 -4.59
CA GLN A 136 0.44 -16.73 -3.75
C GLN A 136 0.70 -16.28 -2.30
N PRO A 137 0.07 -16.93 -1.28
CA PRO A 137 0.18 -16.51 0.12
C PRO A 137 1.60 -16.49 0.68
N ASP A 138 2.49 -17.38 0.18
CA ASP A 138 3.90 -17.51 0.54
C ASP A 138 4.79 -16.39 -0.05
N LYS A 139 4.26 -15.64 -1.01
CA LYS A 139 4.91 -14.45 -1.60
C LYS A 139 4.47 -13.13 -0.95
N ILE A 140 3.67 -13.19 0.12
CA ILE A 140 3.17 -12.01 0.82
C ILE A 140 3.78 -11.95 2.21
N GLU A 141 4.65 -10.99 2.44
CA GLU A 141 5.30 -10.77 3.73
C GLU A 141 4.75 -9.52 4.42
N ARG A 142 4.56 -9.61 5.76
CA ARG A 142 4.28 -8.44 6.60
C ARG A 142 5.56 -8.03 7.32
N VAL A 143 5.98 -6.79 7.12
CA VAL A 143 7.23 -6.24 7.66
C VAL A 143 6.91 -5.11 8.64
N GLY A 144 7.64 -5.08 9.74
CA GLY A 144 7.46 -4.06 10.78
C GLY A 144 6.32 -4.38 11.74
N GLY A 145 5.84 -3.36 12.45
CA GLY A 145 4.86 -3.49 13.52
C GLY A 145 3.82 -2.36 13.54
N CYS A 146 3.08 -2.29 14.64
CA CYS A 146 2.10 -1.23 14.85
C CYS A 146 2.79 0.12 15.01
N THR A 147 2.47 1.08 14.16
CA THR A 147 3.05 2.43 14.16
C THR A 147 2.73 3.20 15.44
N PHE A 148 1.55 2.99 16.00
CA PHE A 148 1.14 3.61 17.26
C PHE A 148 1.94 3.10 18.46
N CYS A 149 2.19 1.79 18.53
CA CYS A 149 2.87 1.15 19.66
C CYS A 149 4.38 1.41 19.70
N HIS A 150 4.99 1.79 18.56
CA HIS A 150 6.45 1.93 18.46
C HIS A 150 6.86 3.35 18.08
N PRO A 151 6.71 4.35 19.00
CA PRO A 151 6.95 5.76 18.71
C PRO A 151 8.41 6.08 18.37
N ALA A 152 9.36 5.27 18.85
CA ALA A 152 10.77 5.43 18.53
C ALA A 152 11.14 5.05 17.08
N LEU A 153 10.29 4.27 16.39
CA LEU A 153 10.56 3.75 15.05
C LEU A 153 9.65 4.36 14.00
N PHE A 154 8.41 4.73 14.36
CA PHE A 154 7.38 5.06 13.39
C PHE A 154 6.60 6.32 13.77
N PHE A 155 6.25 7.11 12.76
CA PHE A 155 5.25 8.17 12.88
C PHE A 155 3.85 7.57 12.91
N SER A 156 2.96 8.18 13.71
CA SER A 156 1.56 7.77 13.81
C SER A 156 0.65 8.99 13.83
N TRP A 157 -0.26 9.07 12.86
CA TRP A 157 -1.30 10.10 12.83
C TRP A 157 -2.29 9.96 14.01
N ARG A 158 -2.67 8.74 14.35
CA ARG A 158 -3.57 8.44 15.47
C ARG A 158 -3.02 8.91 16.81
N ARG A 159 -1.69 8.87 16.97
CA ARG A 159 -0.99 9.30 18.18
C ARG A 159 -0.71 10.80 18.20
N ASP A 160 -0.19 11.34 17.09
CA ASP A 160 0.46 12.65 17.05
C ASP A 160 -0.33 13.71 16.26
N HIS A 161 -1.40 13.30 15.56
CA HIS A 161 -2.26 14.16 14.72
C HIS A 161 -1.46 15.06 13.77
N ASP A 162 -1.69 16.38 13.77
CA ASP A 162 -1.04 17.33 12.87
C ASP A 162 0.47 17.45 13.06
N ARG A 163 0.99 16.97 14.20
CA ARG A 163 2.45 16.92 14.46
C ARG A 163 3.12 15.67 13.91
N ALA A 164 2.37 14.71 13.41
CA ALA A 164 2.93 13.48 12.88
C ALA A 164 3.75 13.73 11.61
N GLY A 165 5.01 13.29 11.62
CA GLY A 165 5.81 13.16 10.42
C GLY A 165 5.26 12.08 9.49
N ARG A 166 6.02 11.76 8.43
CA ARG A 166 5.65 10.69 7.49
C ARG A 166 6.85 9.79 7.24
N MET A 167 6.60 8.49 7.24
CA MET A 167 7.53 7.49 6.71
C MET A 167 7.43 7.51 5.19
N ILE A 168 8.52 7.19 4.51
CA ILE A 168 8.56 7.02 3.06
C ILE A 168 8.89 5.56 2.78
N SER A 169 8.03 4.90 2.02
CA SER A 169 8.28 3.56 1.47
C SER A 169 8.45 3.69 -0.03
N PHE A 170 9.49 3.07 -0.57
CA PHE A 170 9.77 3.13 -2.00
C PHE A 170 10.35 1.83 -2.52
N ILE A 171 10.18 1.62 -3.80
CA ILE A 171 10.78 0.52 -4.56
C ILE A 171 11.21 1.04 -5.93
N ARG A 172 12.29 0.46 -6.49
CA ARG A 172 12.74 0.81 -7.83
C ARG A 172 13.18 -0.41 -8.61
N VAL A 173 13.08 -0.31 -9.92
CA VAL A 173 13.74 -1.24 -10.84
C VAL A 173 15.23 -0.91 -10.88
N ALA A 174 16.09 -1.90 -10.61
CA ALA A 174 17.54 -1.70 -10.70
C ALA A 174 17.93 -1.26 -12.12
N ALA A 175 18.82 -0.27 -12.22
CA ALA A 175 19.49 0.04 -13.48
C ALA A 175 20.40 -1.16 -13.84
N ARG A 176 20.47 -1.48 -15.12
CA ARG A 176 21.44 -2.45 -15.64
C ARG A 176 22.81 -1.80 -15.78
#